data_caac828ca20c0e8825d22a31f5769f9a
#
_entry.id   caac828ca20c0e8825d22a31f5769f9a
#
_cell.length_a   1.000
_cell.length_b   1.000
_cell.length_c   1.000
_cell.angle_alpha   90.00
_cell.angle_beta   90.00
_cell.angle_gamma   90.00
#
_symmetry.space_group_name_H-M   'P 1'
#
loop_
_entity.id
_entity.type
_entity.pdbx_description
1 polymer ?
#
loop_
_entity_poly.entity_id
_entity_poly.type
_entity_poly.pdbx_seq_one_letter_code
_entity_poly.pdbx_strand_id
1 'polypeptide(L)'
;NTLSLKKYPDKTQVCDVNNHFQRSILYSMLRMGLAPGASGAAKPVKSARVVGDVLGKYHPHGDTAAYDAMVRMAQGFNQRYPLVDGQGNFGSRDGDGAAAMRYTEARLAPIARLLLDEIDEGTVDFQPNYDGSEEEPRQLPARLPFVLLNGASGIAVGLATEVPSHNLREVAAASVALLKNEQLPDDELFA
;
A
#
# COMPACT_ATOMS: atom_id res chain seq x y z
N ASN A 1 21.01 -10.21 14.88
CA ASN A 1 20.44 -9.02 15.55
C ASN A 1 19.00 -8.85 15.13
N THR A 2 18.13 -9.64 15.73
CA THR A 2 16.68 -9.47 15.65
C THR A 2 16.38 -8.11 16.28
N LEU A 3 16.24 -7.09 15.45
CA LEU A 3 15.72 -5.79 15.88
C LEU A 3 14.31 -6.05 16.42
N SER A 4 14.24 -6.19 17.73
CA SER A 4 13.00 -6.38 18.46
C SER A 4 12.06 -5.22 18.15
N LEU A 5 11.12 -5.44 17.25
CA LEU A 5 10.00 -4.56 16.95
C LEU A 5 9.16 -4.23 18.20
N LYS A 6 9.37 -4.96 19.31
CA LYS A 6 8.69 -4.76 20.59
C LYS A 6 9.12 -3.51 21.37
N LYS A 7 10.22 -2.83 21.02
CA LYS A 7 10.76 -1.73 21.83
C LYS A 7 10.23 -0.34 21.48
N TYR A 8 9.48 -0.20 20.40
CA TYR A 8 8.97 1.10 19.93
C TYR A 8 7.56 0.99 19.39
N PRO A 9 6.52 1.09 20.22
CA PRO A 9 5.13 0.96 19.81
C PRO A 9 4.68 1.99 18.75
N ASP A 10 5.34 3.15 18.68
CA ASP A 10 5.02 4.20 17.71
C ASP A 10 5.79 4.12 16.38
N LYS A 11 6.63 3.11 16.19
CA LYS A 11 7.48 2.97 14.99
C LYS A 11 6.86 2.11 13.88
N THR A 12 5.70 1.56 14.07
CA THR A 12 4.87 0.99 13.00
C THR A 12 4.61 2.00 11.88
N GLN A 13 4.69 3.29 12.14
CA GLN A 13 4.53 4.33 11.11
C GLN A 13 5.71 4.45 10.12
N VAL A 14 6.90 4.01 10.47
CA VAL A 14 8.10 4.15 9.61
C VAL A 14 8.28 2.94 8.68
N CYS A 15 7.81 1.76 9.08
CA CYS A 15 7.89 0.53 8.27
C CYS A 15 6.57 0.19 7.59
N ASP A 16 5.55 1.03 7.75
CA ASP A 16 4.25 0.76 7.22
C ASP A 16 4.23 1.18 5.74
N VAL A 17 4.22 0.20 4.86
CA VAL A 17 3.73 0.36 3.48
C VAL A 17 2.29 0.94 3.49
N ASN A 18 1.69 0.96 4.65
CA ASN A 18 0.42 1.52 5.05
C ASN A 18 0.56 2.87 5.75
N ASN A 19 1.25 3.83 5.14
CA ASN A 19 0.98 5.22 5.47
C ASN A 19 -0.56 5.40 5.48
N HIS A 20 -1.11 6.02 6.50
CA HIS A 20 -2.55 6.22 6.67
C HIS A 20 -3.24 6.65 5.37
N PHE A 21 -2.64 7.53 4.59
CA PHE A 21 -3.11 7.92 3.27
C PHE A 21 -3.20 6.76 2.27
N GLN A 22 -2.15 5.95 2.15
CA GLN A 22 -2.13 4.83 1.21
C GLN A 22 -3.19 3.80 1.59
N ARG A 23 -3.33 3.50 2.88
CA ARG A 23 -4.37 2.59 3.40
C ARG A 23 -5.76 3.10 3.06
N SER A 24 -6.06 4.37 3.35
CA SER A 24 -7.35 4.98 3.07
C SER A 24 -7.66 4.99 1.57
N ILE A 25 -6.67 5.26 0.70
CA ILE A 25 -6.84 5.22 -0.76
C ILE A 25 -7.16 3.79 -1.22
N LEU A 26 -6.38 2.80 -0.81
CA LEU A 26 -6.59 1.40 -1.22
C LEU A 26 -7.93 0.86 -0.73
N TYR A 27 -8.29 1.18 0.51
CA TYR A 27 -9.56 0.79 1.11
C TYR A 27 -10.75 1.46 0.41
N SER A 28 -10.68 2.78 0.15
CA SER A 28 -11.69 3.50 -0.63
C SER A 28 -11.86 2.88 -2.02
N MET A 29 -10.76 2.62 -2.74
CA MET A 29 -10.81 2.00 -4.05
C MET A 29 -11.44 0.59 -4.02
N LEU A 30 -11.18 -0.20 -2.96
CA LEU A 30 -11.84 -1.49 -2.77
C LEU A 30 -13.35 -1.32 -2.58
N ARG A 31 -13.78 -0.41 -1.69
CA ARG A 31 -15.20 -0.14 -1.42
C ARG A 31 -15.94 0.47 -2.62
N MET A 32 -15.23 1.16 -3.50
CA MET A 32 -15.76 1.62 -4.79
C MET A 32 -15.87 0.52 -5.85
N GLY A 33 -15.46 -0.72 -5.55
CA GLY A 33 -15.50 -1.84 -6.50
C GLY A 33 -14.44 -1.77 -7.59
N LEU A 34 -13.31 -1.12 -7.34
CA LEU A 34 -12.22 -0.94 -8.30
C LEU A 34 -11.17 -2.06 -8.25
N ALA A 35 -11.40 -3.11 -7.43
CA ALA A 35 -10.56 -4.29 -7.41
C ALA A 35 -10.85 -5.21 -8.60
N PRO A 36 -9.83 -5.90 -9.16
CA PRO A 36 -10.05 -6.91 -10.19
C PRO A 36 -10.91 -8.05 -9.63
N GLY A 37 -12.00 -8.36 -10.30
CA GLY A 37 -12.89 -9.48 -9.95
C GLY A 37 -12.54 -10.77 -10.70
N ALA A 38 -13.30 -11.84 -10.44
CA ALA A 38 -13.17 -13.12 -11.14
C ALA A 38 -13.39 -13.01 -12.66
N SER A 39 -14.18 -12.02 -13.11
CA SER A 39 -14.48 -11.75 -14.52
C SER A 39 -13.46 -10.84 -15.22
N GLY A 40 -12.39 -10.43 -14.54
CA GLY A 40 -11.35 -9.56 -15.10
C GLY A 40 -11.14 -8.25 -14.34
N ALA A 41 -10.42 -7.33 -14.97
CA ALA A 41 -10.09 -6.05 -14.38
C ALA A 41 -11.32 -5.13 -14.25
N ALA A 42 -11.46 -4.46 -13.10
CA ALA A 42 -12.49 -3.45 -12.92
C ALA A 42 -12.31 -2.28 -13.92
N LYS A 43 -13.40 -1.63 -14.29
CA LYS A 43 -13.33 -0.42 -15.11
C LYS A 43 -12.67 0.71 -14.29
N PRO A 44 -11.66 1.40 -14.82
CA PRO A 44 -11.03 2.51 -14.11
C PRO A 44 -12.01 3.69 -14.00
N VAL A 45 -11.84 4.49 -12.97
CA VAL A 45 -12.60 5.72 -12.74
C VAL A 45 -11.66 6.92 -12.69
N LYS A 46 -12.20 8.12 -12.86
CA LYS A 46 -11.41 9.36 -12.73
C LYS A 46 -10.73 9.42 -11.37
N SER A 47 -9.45 9.76 -11.36
CA SER A 47 -8.66 9.89 -10.13
C SER A 47 -9.28 10.87 -9.14
N ALA A 48 -9.88 11.95 -9.65
CA ALA A 48 -10.61 12.93 -8.85
C ALA A 48 -11.78 12.30 -8.05
N ARG A 49 -12.42 11.26 -8.56
CA ARG A 49 -13.48 10.54 -7.83
C ARG A 49 -12.92 9.75 -6.66
N VAL A 50 -11.79 9.07 -6.85
CA VAL A 50 -11.10 8.35 -5.76
C VAL A 50 -10.65 9.32 -4.68
N VAL A 51 -9.99 10.41 -5.07
CA VAL A 51 -9.53 11.46 -4.14
C VAL A 51 -10.71 12.05 -3.37
N GLY A 52 -11.81 12.37 -4.05
CA GLY A 52 -13.01 12.89 -3.39
C GLY A 52 -13.63 11.93 -2.35
N ASP A 53 -13.67 10.63 -2.65
CA ASP A 53 -14.18 9.62 -1.71
C ASP A 53 -13.28 9.49 -0.47
N VAL A 54 -11.97 9.48 -0.68
CA VAL A 54 -10.98 9.44 0.42
C VAL A 54 -11.10 10.64 1.33
N LEU A 55 -11.19 11.85 0.77
CA LEU A 55 -11.30 13.08 1.55
C LEU A 55 -12.63 13.18 2.30
N GLY A 56 -13.70 12.73 1.66
CA GLY A 56 -15.04 12.80 2.25
C GLY A 56 -15.26 11.79 3.37
N LYS A 57 -14.61 10.62 3.31
CA LYS A 57 -14.90 9.51 4.23
C LYS A 57 -13.79 9.23 5.25
N TYR A 58 -12.53 9.32 4.83
CA TYR A 58 -11.43 8.76 5.64
C TYR A 58 -10.40 9.79 6.05
N HIS A 59 -10.10 10.78 5.20
CA HIS A 59 -8.94 11.62 5.43
C HIS A 59 -9.17 13.07 4.98
N PRO A 60 -9.73 13.94 5.84
CA PRO A 60 -10.11 15.32 5.51
C PRO A 60 -8.86 16.25 5.46
N HIS A 61 -7.94 15.97 4.54
CA HIS A 61 -6.74 16.77 4.29
C HIS A 61 -6.75 17.29 2.84
N GLY A 62 -5.66 17.94 2.41
CA GLY A 62 -5.58 18.51 1.06
C GLY A 62 -5.67 17.44 -0.05
N ASP A 63 -6.44 17.74 -1.10
CA ASP A 63 -6.64 16.89 -2.27
C ASP A 63 -5.33 16.58 -3.01
N THR A 64 -4.42 17.54 -3.07
CA THR A 64 -3.10 17.37 -3.67
C THR A 64 -2.30 16.27 -2.99
N ALA A 65 -2.27 16.24 -1.64
CA ALA A 65 -1.54 15.21 -0.90
C ALA A 65 -2.11 13.80 -1.13
N ALA A 66 -3.45 13.67 -1.18
CA ALA A 66 -4.13 12.41 -1.48
C ALA A 66 -3.83 11.95 -2.92
N TYR A 67 -3.89 12.88 -3.88
CA TYR A 67 -3.57 12.57 -5.27
C TYR A 67 -2.11 12.16 -5.45
N ASP A 68 -1.16 12.91 -4.87
CA ASP A 68 0.27 12.59 -4.94
C ASP A 68 0.60 11.23 -4.34
N ALA A 69 -0.05 10.85 -3.24
CA ALA A 69 0.10 9.52 -2.66
C ALA A 69 -0.42 8.43 -3.62
N MET A 70 -1.57 8.64 -4.26
CA MET A 70 -2.11 7.72 -5.26
C MET A 70 -1.21 7.62 -6.49
N VAL A 71 -0.69 8.75 -6.98
CA VAL A 71 0.25 8.81 -8.11
C VAL A 71 1.49 7.95 -7.83
N ARG A 72 2.09 8.07 -6.64
CA ARG A 72 3.27 7.27 -6.25
C ARG A 72 2.98 5.78 -6.26
N MET A 73 1.78 5.35 -5.84
CA MET A 73 1.38 3.95 -5.89
C MET A 73 1.15 3.41 -7.31
N ALA A 74 0.98 4.27 -8.29
CA ALA A 74 0.82 3.90 -9.70
C ALA A 74 2.13 3.93 -10.50
N GLN A 75 3.20 4.52 -9.96
CA GLN A 75 4.47 4.73 -10.66
C GLN A 75 5.39 3.52 -10.54
N GLY A 76 5.63 2.80 -11.65
CA GLY A 76 6.50 1.64 -11.69
C GLY A 76 7.99 1.96 -11.43
N PHE A 77 8.40 3.23 -11.47
CA PHE A 77 9.74 3.66 -11.09
C PHE A 77 9.88 3.96 -9.59
N ASN A 78 8.76 4.17 -8.88
CA ASN A 78 8.73 4.35 -7.43
C ASN A 78 8.42 3.05 -6.67
N GLN A 79 7.62 2.18 -7.27
CA GLN A 79 7.26 0.90 -6.68
C GLN A 79 7.59 -0.25 -7.63
N ARG A 80 8.29 -1.26 -7.13
CA ARG A 80 8.57 -2.47 -7.90
C ARG A 80 7.28 -3.20 -8.30
N TYR A 81 6.28 -3.17 -7.42
CA TYR A 81 4.95 -3.74 -7.63
C TYR A 81 3.90 -2.67 -7.38
N PRO A 82 3.54 -1.87 -8.41
CA PRO A 82 2.52 -0.83 -8.26
C PRO A 82 1.19 -1.40 -7.77
N LEU A 83 0.58 -0.72 -6.80
CA LEU A 83 -0.70 -1.11 -6.20
C LEU A 83 -1.90 -0.51 -6.93
N VAL A 84 -1.67 0.55 -7.68
CA VAL A 84 -2.66 1.25 -8.49
C VAL A 84 -2.30 1.08 -9.96
N ASP A 85 -3.27 0.70 -10.78
CA ASP A 85 -3.20 0.67 -12.24
C ASP A 85 -3.80 1.97 -12.75
N GLY A 86 -2.92 2.88 -13.19
CA GLY A 86 -3.28 4.22 -13.65
C GLY A 86 -3.36 4.29 -15.18
N GLN A 87 -4.35 5.04 -15.68
CA GLN A 87 -4.47 5.38 -17.09
C GLN A 87 -4.31 6.89 -17.30
N GLY A 88 -3.45 7.25 -18.23
CA GLY A 88 -3.07 8.64 -18.50
C GLY A 88 -1.63 8.93 -18.05
N ASN A 89 -1.31 10.22 -17.89
CA ASN A 89 0.02 10.64 -17.47
C ASN A 89 0.14 10.67 -15.95
N PHE A 90 0.86 9.72 -15.39
CA PHE A 90 1.21 9.64 -13.96
C PHE A 90 2.64 10.11 -13.67
N GLY A 91 3.22 10.89 -14.55
CA GLY A 91 4.58 11.39 -14.43
C GLY A 91 5.62 10.47 -15.05
N SER A 92 6.84 10.95 -15.12
CA SER A 92 7.98 10.21 -15.66
C SER A 92 9.17 10.24 -14.71
N ARG A 93 10.12 9.36 -14.99
CA ARG A 93 11.40 9.32 -14.27
C ARG A 93 12.29 10.54 -14.57
N ASP A 94 12.03 11.21 -15.69
CA ASP A 94 12.78 12.37 -16.14
C ASP A 94 12.32 13.70 -15.51
N GLY A 95 11.39 13.59 -14.53
CA GLY A 95 10.93 14.74 -13.74
C GLY A 95 9.60 15.36 -14.18
N ASP A 96 8.93 14.77 -15.19
CA ASP A 96 7.58 15.23 -15.53
C ASP A 96 6.60 14.92 -14.41
N GLY A 97 5.82 15.90 -14.01
CA GLY A 97 4.74 15.71 -13.04
C GLY A 97 3.56 14.95 -13.63
N ALA A 98 2.74 14.35 -12.76
CA ALA A 98 1.49 13.75 -13.17
C ALA A 98 0.52 14.80 -13.70
N ALA A 99 -0.33 14.43 -14.66
CA ALA A 99 -1.44 15.27 -15.11
C ALA A 99 -2.44 15.47 -13.96
N ALA A 100 -3.22 16.55 -14.02
CA ALA A 100 -4.24 16.80 -13.00
C ALA A 100 -5.23 15.63 -12.87
N MET A 101 -5.69 15.36 -11.66
CA MET A 101 -6.55 14.21 -11.31
C MET A 101 -7.86 14.10 -12.11
N ARG A 102 -8.32 15.20 -12.72
CA ARG A 102 -9.49 15.19 -13.61
C ARG A 102 -9.23 14.52 -14.95
N TYR A 103 -7.97 14.41 -15.37
CA TYR A 103 -7.58 13.80 -16.64
C TYR A 103 -7.18 12.33 -16.51
N THR A 104 -6.63 11.93 -15.38
CA THR A 104 -6.19 10.56 -15.13
C THR A 104 -7.31 9.67 -14.63
N GLU A 105 -7.16 8.38 -14.84
CA GLU A 105 -8.07 7.36 -14.33
C GLU A 105 -7.28 6.29 -13.56
N ALA A 106 -7.92 5.65 -12.59
CA ALA A 106 -7.27 4.68 -11.74
C ALA A 106 -8.21 3.52 -11.36
N ARG A 107 -7.61 2.37 -11.12
CA ARG A 107 -8.21 1.17 -10.51
C ARG A 107 -7.14 0.46 -9.68
N LEU A 108 -7.53 -0.51 -8.86
CA LEU A 108 -6.56 -1.34 -8.14
C LEU A 108 -5.84 -2.29 -9.11
N ALA A 109 -4.53 -2.39 -8.95
CA ALA A 109 -3.73 -3.39 -9.65
C ALA A 109 -4.02 -4.80 -9.09
N PRO A 110 -3.85 -5.87 -9.87
CA PRO A 110 -4.12 -7.24 -9.40
C PRO A 110 -3.38 -7.63 -8.12
N ILE A 111 -2.15 -7.15 -7.96
CA ILE A 111 -1.33 -7.45 -6.78
C ILE A 111 -1.88 -6.80 -5.50
N ALA A 112 -2.64 -5.71 -5.59
CA ALA A 112 -3.27 -5.07 -4.44
C ALA A 112 -4.26 -6.00 -3.72
N ARG A 113 -4.79 -7.04 -4.40
CA ARG A 113 -5.62 -8.07 -3.78
C ARG A 113 -4.91 -8.79 -2.65
N LEU A 114 -3.59 -9.02 -2.77
CA LEU A 114 -2.80 -9.65 -1.71
C LEU A 114 -2.73 -8.81 -0.41
N LEU A 115 -3.08 -7.52 -0.50
CA LEU A 115 -3.21 -6.63 0.66
C LEU A 115 -4.64 -6.59 1.22
N LEU A 116 -5.66 -6.86 0.39
CA LEU A 116 -7.03 -6.45 0.67
C LEU A 116 -8.03 -7.60 0.79
N ASP A 117 -7.78 -8.75 0.14
CA ASP A 117 -8.79 -9.82 -0.04
C ASP A 117 -9.41 -10.35 1.26
N GLU A 118 -8.70 -10.33 2.38
CA GLU A 118 -9.16 -10.87 3.66
C GLU A 118 -9.71 -9.81 4.63
N ILE A 119 -9.91 -8.57 4.15
CA ILE A 119 -10.25 -7.44 5.01
C ILE A 119 -11.61 -7.58 5.70
N ASP A 120 -12.55 -8.29 5.06
CA ASP A 120 -13.90 -8.53 5.58
C ASP A 120 -14.02 -9.87 6.34
N GLU A 121 -12.90 -10.59 6.55
CA GLU A 121 -12.85 -11.91 7.21
C GLU A 121 -12.51 -11.84 8.71
N GLY A 122 -12.52 -10.63 9.30
CA GLY A 122 -12.16 -10.44 10.71
C GLY A 122 -10.66 -10.56 11.00
N THR A 123 -9.82 -10.41 9.97
CA THR A 123 -8.35 -10.50 10.09
C THR A 123 -7.71 -9.24 10.64
N VAL A 124 -8.42 -8.12 10.62
CA VAL A 124 -7.94 -6.80 11.06
C VAL A 124 -9.00 -6.07 11.86
N ASP A 125 -8.53 -5.21 12.78
CA ASP A 125 -9.40 -4.33 13.55
C ASP A 125 -9.81 -3.11 12.72
N PHE A 126 -11.04 -2.65 12.96
CA PHE A 126 -11.57 -1.40 12.43
C PHE A 126 -11.64 -0.33 13.52
N GLN A 127 -11.68 0.91 13.10
CA GLN A 127 -11.87 2.07 13.94
C GLN A 127 -12.79 3.07 13.25
N PRO A 128 -13.53 3.90 14.01
CA PRO A 128 -14.28 5.00 13.43
C PRO A 128 -13.34 5.93 12.63
N ASN A 129 -13.84 6.45 11.51
CA ASN A 129 -13.18 7.53 10.77
C ASN A 129 -13.19 8.85 11.61
N TYR A 130 -12.70 9.94 11.01
CA TYR A 130 -12.53 11.22 11.67
C TYR A 130 -13.82 11.84 12.26
N ASP A 131 -15.00 11.53 11.72
CA ASP A 131 -16.31 12.05 12.17
C ASP A 131 -17.24 10.96 12.75
N GLY A 132 -16.79 9.71 12.77
CA GLY A 132 -17.55 8.56 13.27
C GLY A 132 -18.67 8.08 12.35
N SER A 133 -18.78 8.59 11.13
CA SER A 133 -19.82 8.19 10.17
C SER A 133 -19.51 6.88 9.44
N GLU A 134 -18.23 6.54 9.33
CA GLU A 134 -17.74 5.35 8.63
C GLU A 134 -16.70 4.63 9.49
N GLU A 135 -16.40 3.38 9.14
CA GLU A 135 -15.32 2.62 9.73
C GLU A 135 -14.17 2.45 8.74
N GLU A 136 -12.95 2.55 9.24
CA GLU A 136 -11.74 2.31 8.47
C GLU A 136 -10.87 1.25 9.13
N PRO A 137 -10.14 0.42 8.36
CA PRO A 137 -9.24 -0.58 8.92
C PRO A 137 -8.03 0.08 9.56
N ARG A 138 -7.61 -0.39 10.74
CA ARG A 138 -6.38 0.06 11.39
C ARG A 138 -5.13 -0.34 10.62
N GLN A 139 -5.18 -1.50 9.96
CA GLN A 139 -4.12 -2.05 9.11
C GLN A 139 -4.74 -2.87 7.98
N LEU A 140 -3.95 -3.21 6.96
CA LEU A 140 -4.40 -4.11 5.90
C LEU A 140 -3.97 -5.56 6.21
N PRO A 141 -4.76 -6.57 5.81
CA PRO A 141 -4.48 -7.98 6.16
C PRO A 141 -3.20 -8.56 5.56
N ALA A 142 -2.72 -8.02 4.46
CA ALA A 142 -1.44 -8.31 3.82
C ALA A 142 -0.96 -9.77 3.85
N ARG A 143 -1.29 -10.56 2.85
CA ARG A 143 -0.82 -11.96 2.70
C ARG A 143 0.69 -12.10 2.53
N LEU A 144 1.37 -11.03 2.12
CA LEU A 144 2.82 -10.99 1.92
C LEU A 144 3.41 -9.73 2.54
N PRO A 145 4.68 -9.74 2.94
CA PRO A 145 5.36 -8.60 3.52
C PRO A 145 5.70 -7.55 2.45
N PHE A 146 4.74 -6.68 2.12
CA PHE A 146 4.88 -5.67 1.07
C PHE A 146 6.01 -4.67 1.34
N VAL A 147 6.39 -4.48 2.60
CA VAL A 147 7.57 -3.70 2.96
C VAL A 147 8.85 -4.24 2.32
N LEU A 148 8.96 -5.56 2.16
CA LEU A 148 10.08 -6.19 1.44
C LEU A 148 9.87 -6.16 -0.07
N LEU A 149 8.64 -6.26 -0.55
CA LEU A 149 8.35 -6.29 -1.99
C LEU A 149 8.61 -4.92 -2.65
N ASN A 150 8.08 -3.86 -2.07
CA ASN A 150 8.20 -2.51 -2.61
C ASN A 150 9.32 -1.68 -1.98
N GLY A 151 9.91 -2.19 -0.91
CA GLY A 151 10.83 -1.43 -0.11
C GLY A 151 10.12 -0.37 0.74
N ALA A 152 10.87 0.28 1.59
CA ALA A 152 10.39 1.42 2.36
C ALA A 152 11.55 2.37 2.65
N SER A 153 11.33 3.66 2.48
CA SER A 153 12.28 4.67 2.91
C SER A 153 11.57 5.69 3.78
N GLY A 154 12.20 6.12 4.85
CA GLY A 154 11.65 7.12 5.75
C GLY A 154 12.73 7.82 6.54
N ILE A 155 12.52 9.11 6.77
CA ILE A 155 13.40 9.94 7.58
C ILE A 155 12.60 10.41 8.79
N ALA A 156 13.07 10.05 9.98
CA ALA A 156 12.54 10.53 11.23
C ALA A 156 13.63 11.30 11.99
N VAL A 157 13.27 12.05 13.03
CA VAL A 157 14.24 12.77 13.84
C VAL A 157 15.24 11.79 14.46
N GLY A 158 16.50 11.89 14.05
CA GLY A 158 17.60 11.07 14.53
C GLY A 158 17.70 9.66 13.95
N LEU A 159 16.83 9.25 13.02
CA LEU A 159 16.83 7.94 12.39
C LEU A 159 16.40 8.02 10.93
N ALA A 160 17.05 7.24 10.07
CA ALA A 160 16.61 6.99 8.71
C ALA A 160 16.43 5.48 8.52
N THR A 161 15.41 5.09 7.76
CA THR A 161 15.17 3.71 7.37
C THR A 161 15.19 3.63 5.87
N GLU A 162 15.89 2.65 5.34
CA GLU A 162 15.88 2.30 3.93
C GLU A 162 15.84 0.77 3.81
N VAL A 163 14.73 0.27 3.25
CA VAL A 163 14.54 -1.15 2.94
C VAL A 163 14.49 -1.27 1.43
N PRO A 164 15.42 -1.99 0.78
CA PRO A 164 15.39 -2.20 -0.65
C PRO A 164 14.20 -3.08 -1.06
N SER A 165 13.73 -2.92 -2.30
CA SER A 165 12.69 -3.78 -2.86
C SER A 165 13.25 -5.15 -3.25
N HIS A 166 12.50 -6.23 -2.97
CA HIS A 166 12.89 -7.61 -3.22
C HIS A 166 11.99 -8.28 -4.27
N ASN A 167 12.47 -9.38 -4.83
CA ASN A 167 11.71 -10.17 -5.79
C ASN A 167 10.59 -10.95 -5.08
N LEU A 168 9.39 -10.92 -5.65
CA LEU A 168 8.21 -11.60 -5.10
C LEU A 168 8.44 -13.11 -4.89
N ARG A 169 9.10 -13.79 -5.84
CA ARG A 169 9.35 -15.24 -5.76
C ARG A 169 10.30 -15.58 -4.61
N GLU A 170 11.34 -14.76 -4.43
CA GLU A 170 12.31 -14.92 -3.36
C GLU A 170 11.68 -14.67 -2.00
N VAL A 171 10.91 -13.59 -1.86
CA VAL A 171 10.17 -13.29 -0.62
C VAL A 171 9.16 -14.38 -0.29
N ALA A 172 8.43 -14.90 -1.28
CA ALA A 172 7.48 -15.99 -1.07
C ALA A 172 8.21 -17.30 -0.66
N ALA A 173 9.33 -17.62 -1.30
CA ALA A 173 10.13 -18.80 -0.96
C ALA A 173 10.70 -18.69 0.47
N ALA A 174 11.27 -17.55 0.83
CA ALA A 174 11.77 -17.28 2.17
C ALA A 174 10.66 -17.35 3.24
N SER A 175 9.49 -16.80 2.94
CA SER A 175 8.33 -16.87 3.83
C SER A 175 7.88 -18.33 4.06
N VAL A 176 7.83 -19.15 3.01
CA VAL A 176 7.50 -20.58 3.12
C VAL A 176 8.56 -21.34 3.90
N ALA A 177 9.84 -21.02 3.70
CA ALA A 177 10.93 -21.65 4.45
C ALA A 177 10.85 -21.34 5.95
N LEU A 178 10.59 -20.08 6.31
CA LEU A 178 10.41 -19.66 7.71
C LEU A 178 9.17 -20.28 8.37
N LEU A 179 8.06 -20.42 7.63
CA LEU A 179 6.86 -21.10 8.15
C LEU A 179 7.08 -22.59 8.41
N LYS A 180 7.98 -23.23 7.67
CA LYS A 180 8.36 -24.63 7.89
C LYS A 180 9.38 -24.81 9.03
N ASN A 181 10.26 -23.85 9.22
CA ASN A 181 11.29 -23.83 10.23
C ASN A 181 11.54 -22.40 10.73
N GLU A 182 10.89 -22.04 11.84
CA GLU A 182 11.01 -20.70 12.45
C GLU A 182 12.44 -20.38 12.96
N GLN A 183 13.29 -21.39 13.08
CA GLN A 183 14.69 -21.25 13.53
C GLN A 183 15.67 -21.38 12.36
N LEU A 184 15.23 -21.18 11.13
CA LEU A 184 16.10 -21.22 9.97
C LEU A 184 17.23 -20.19 10.11
N PRO A 185 18.51 -20.59 9.96
CA PRO A 185 19.64 -19.67 10.00
C PRO A 185 19.55 -18.60 8.90
N ASP A 186 20.01 -17.40 9.21
CA ASP A 186 19.97 -16.27 8.26
C ASP A 186 20.72 -16.60 6.96
N ASP A 187 21.85 -17.33 7.04
CA ASP A 187 22.64 -17.72 5.87
C ASP A 187 21.88 -18.65 4.91
N GLU A 188 21.00 -19.50 5.44
CA GLU A 188 20.15 -20.37 4.63
C GLU A 188 18.93 -19.62 4.04
N LEU A 189 18.51 -18.55 4.73
CA LEU A 189 17.40 -17.71 4.28
C LEU A 189 17.80 -16.83 3.08
N PHE A 190 19.08 -16.44 3.01
CA PHE A 190 19.64 -15.58 1.97
C PHE A 190 20.30 -16.35 0.81
N ALA A 191 20.32 -17.66 0.85
CA ALA A 191 20.86 -18.52 -0.22
C ALA A 191 19.81 -18.75 -1.32
#